data_c7b6e1b41ef10a543f7a71a7f7bd23c5
#
_entry.id   c7b6e1b41ef10a543f7a71a7f7bd23c5
#
_cell.length_a   1.000
_cell.length_b   1.000
_cell.length_c   1.000
_cell.angle_alpha   90.00
_cell.angle_beta   90.00
_cell.angle_gamma   90.00
#
_symmetry.space_group_name_H-M   'P 1'
#
loop_
_entity.id
_entity.type
_entity.pdbx_description
1 polymer ?
#
loop_
_entity_poly.entity_id
_entity_poly.type
_entity_poly.pdbx_seq_one_letter_code
_entity_poly.pdbx_strand_id
1 'polypeptide(L)'
;FRSFISVIPIGRINYINTDFLAGIKYILDIAKKEDKYLIINLTLGQRPRSLILTTLLNTFSEIRSNGVFVVSGAGNEGNTDVHYEGSLQGVDTFQDVILEVGEQKSLDITIALNDPGRVGVEVISPSGEISYKVEYAPDNEQYEGEYNLEDSPYEIRLIYPWLLSGNEELLIRIIDIKPGIWTIRLYPDIVITGE
;
A
#
# COMPACT_ATOMS: atom_id res chain seq x y z
N PHE A 1 -24.39 -13.75 -30.74
CA PHE A 1 -24.09 -12.72 -29.72
C PHE A 1 -23.86 -13.42 -28.39
N ARG A 2 -22.65 -13.30 -27.81
CA ARG A 2 -22.38 -13.76 -26.45
C ARG A 2 -22.91 -12.71 -25.47
N SER A 3 -23.65 -13.14 -24.46
CA SER A 3 -24.12 -12.25 -23.40
C SER A 3 -23.02 -11.96 -22.40
N PHE A 4 -23.13 -10.82 -21.70
CA PHE A 4 -22.20 -10.41 -20.64
C PHE A 4 -22.71 -10.80 -19.26
N ILE A 5 -21.77 -11.10 -18.38
CA ILE A 5 -21.99 -11.12 -16.93
C ILE A 5 -21.36 -9.84 -16.37
N SER A 6 -22.17 -9.02 -15.69
CA SER A 6 -21.68 -7.87 -14.94
C SER A 6 -21.76 -8.14 -13.45
N VAL A 7 -20.68 -7.98 -12.75
CA VAL A 7 -20.60 -8.16 -11.30
C VAL A 7 -20.26 -6.83 -10.66
N ILE A 8 -21.12 -6.39 -9.75
CA ILE A 8 -20.94 -5.16 -8.96
C ILE A 8 -20.99 -5.57 -7.50
N PRO A 9 -19.91 -5.41 -6.75
CA PRO A 9 -19.94 -5.67 -5.30
C PRO A 9 -20.84 -4.64 -4.61
N ILE A 10 -21.76 -5.14 -3.78
CA ILE A 10 -22.67 -4.30 -3.00
C ILE A 10 -22.40 -4.53 -1.52
N GLY A 11 -22.10 -3.47 -0.79
CA GLY A 11 -21.96 -3.52 0.66
C GLY A 11 -20.79 -2.71 1.22
N ARG A 12 -20.80 -2.51 2.53
CA ARG A 12 -19.75 -1.82 3.32
C ARG A 12 -18.98 -2.81 4.19
N ILE A 13 -18.63 -3.96 3.67
CA ILE A 13 -17.90 -5.00 4.41
C ILE A 13 -16.42 -4.86 4.09
N ASN A 14 -15.58 -4.88 5.10
CA ASN A 14 -14.15 -5.01 4.91
C ASN A 14 -13.83 -6.43 4.45
N TYR A 15 -13.41 -6.57 3.20
CA TYR A 15 -12.98 -7.84 2.64
C TYR A 15 -11.50 -8.05 2.93
N ILE A 16 -11.13 -9.25 3.33
CA ILE A 16 -9.74 -9.66 3.31
C ILE A 16 -9.33 -10.05 1.89
N ASN A 17 -8.05 -9.88 1.56
CA ASN A 17 -7.53 -10.11 0.21
C ASN A 17 -7.84 -11.51 -0.33
N THR A 18 -7.84 -12.53 0.54
CA THR A 18 -8.17 -13.92 0.17
C THR A 18 -9.60 -14.10 -0.27
N ASP A 19 -10.56 -13.45 0.40
CA ASP A 19 -11.98 -13.53 0.02
C ASP A 19 -12.23 -12.83 -1.30
N PHE A 20 -11.56 -11.69 -1.51
CA PHE A 20 -11.62 -10.96 -2.77
C PHE A 20 -11.10 -11.83 -3.94
N LEU A 21 -9.94 -12.46 -3.76
CA LEU A 21 -9.37 -13.34 -4.79
C LEU A 21 -10.23 -14.57 -5.05
N ALA A 22 -10.80 -15.16 -4.00
CA ALA A 22 -11.74 -16.27 -4.13
C ALA A 22 -12.99 -15.87 -4.91
N GLY A 23 -13.52 -14.65 -4.65
CA GLY A 23 -14.63 -14.08 -5.39
C GLY A 23 -14.31 -13.89 -6.89
N ILE A 24 -13.15 -13.33 -7.22
CA ILE A 24 -12.69 -13.17 -8.60
C ILE A 24 -12.59 -14.54 -9.29
N LYS A 25 -11.95 -15.51 -8.64
CA LYS A 25 -11.84 -16.87 -9.19
C LYS A 25 -13.21 -17.49 -9.46
N TYR A 26 -14.14 -17.36 -8.53
CA TYR A 26 -15.49 -17.89 -8.66
C TYR A 26 -16.24 -17.32 -9.87
N ILE A 27 -16.20 -16.01 -10.09
CA ILE A 27 -16.90 -15.39 -11.23
C ILE A 27 -16.23 -15.73 -12.57
N LEU A 28 -14.91 -15.88 -12.60
CA LEU A 28 -14.17 -16.35 -13.77
C LEU A 28 -14.60 -17.78 -14.16
N ASP A 29 -14.72 -18.69 -13.18
CA ASP A 29 -15.15 -20.06 -13.41
C ASP A 29 -16.60 -20.13 -13.92
N ILE A 30 -17.50 -19.29 -13.40
CA ILE A 30 -18.88 -19.19 -13.89
C ILE A 30 -18.89 -18.70 -15.34
N ALA A 31 -18.19 -17.62 -15.64
CA ALA A 31 -18.15 -17.06 -16.99
C ALA A 31 -17.64 -18.08 -18.00
N LYS A 32 -16.61 -18.82 -17.64
CA LYS A 32 -16.06 -19.91 -18.45
C LYS A 32 -17.07 -21.05 -18.65
N LYS A 33 -17.73 -21.48 -17.57
CA LYS A 33 -18.75 -22.55 -17.64
C LYS A 33 -19.93 -22.19 -18.52
N GLU A 34 -20.37 -20.95 -18.46
CA GLU A 34 -21.52 -20.43 -19.21
C GLU A 34 -21.16 -19.95 -20.63
N ASP A 35 -19.88 -20.03 -21.00
CA ASP A 35 -19.33 -19.51 -22.27
C ASP A 35 -19.74 -18.05 -22.55
N LYS A 36 -19.55 -17.18 -21.54
CA LYS A 36 -19.96 -15.77 -21.60
C LYS A 36 -18.78 -14.82 -21.45
N TYR A 37 -18.88 -13.66 -22.06
CA TYR A 37 -17.99 -12.55 -21.74
C TYR A 37 -18.21 -12.06 -20.32
N LEU A 38 -17.16 -11.59 -19.66
CA LEU A 38 -17.18 -11.13 -18.28
C LEU A 38 -16.70 -9.68 -18.19
N ILE A 39 -17.49 -8.84 -17.53
CA ILE A 39 -17.06 -7.51 -17.13
C ILE A 39 -17.06 -7.48 -15.61
N ILE A 40 -15.88 -7.26 -15.03
CA ILE A 40 -15.67 -7.13 -13.59
C ILE A 40 -15.54 -5.64 -13.29
N ASN A 41 -16.51 -5.05 -12.59
CA ASN A 41 -16.46 -3.66 -12.16
C ASN A 41 -16.02 -3.61 -10.69
N LEU A 42 -14.76 -3.20 -10.46
CA LEU A 42 -14.16 -3.10 -9.15
C LEU A 42 -14.29 -1.67 -8.63
N THR A 43 -15.36 -1.40 -7.90
CA THR A 43 -15.59 -0.12 -7.22
C THR A 43 -15.06 -0.11 -5.79
N LEU A 44 -14.12 -0.98 -5.48
CA LEU A 44 -13.50 -1.13 -4.16
C LEU A 44 -12.19 -0.36 -4.11
N GLY A 45 -12.04 0.46 -3.09
CA GLY A 45 -10.76 1.09 -2.75
C GLY A 45 -9.99 0.22 -1.76
N GLN A 46 -8.69 0.16 -1.92
CA GLN A 46 -7.78 -0.46 -0.96
C GLN A 46 -6.74 0.57 -0.54
N ARG A 47 -6.61 0.73 0.76
CA ARG A 47 -5.54 1.52 1.39
C ARG A 47 -4.91 0.66 2.49
N PRO A 48 -3.61 0.69 2.67
CA PRO A 48 -2.59 1.29 1.81
C PRO A 48 -2.51 0.60 0.44
N ARG A 49 -1.85 1.22 -0.51
CA ARG A 49 -1.66 0.72 -1.88
C ARG A 49 -0.81 -0.55 -1.84
N SER A 50 -1.45 -1.70 -1.79
CA SER A 50 -0.75 -2.98 -1.77
C SER A 50 -0.52 -3.46 -3.20
N LEU A 51 0.75 -3.61 -3.59
CA LEU A 51 1.13 -4.27 -4.84
C LEU A 51 0.72 -5.76 -4.87
N ILE A 52 0.45 -6.36 -3.69
CA ILE A 52 -0.01 -7.74 -3.56
C ILE A 52 -1.22 -8.00 -4.44
N LEU A 53 -2.26 -7.19 -4.29
CA LEU A 53 -3.53 -7.47 -4.97
C LEU A 53 -3.36 -7.42 -6.48
N THR A 54 -2.62 -6.44 -7.00
CA THR A 54 -2.31 -6.33 -8.43
C THR A 54 -1.50 -7.52 -8.90
N THR A 55 -0.49 -7.94 -8.15
CA THR A 55 0.36 -9.07 -8.49
C THR A 55 -0.44 -10.37 -8.46
N LEU A 56 -1.27 -10.59 -7.43
CA LEU A 56 -2.12 -11.77 -7.33
C LEU A 56 -3.19 -11.81 -8.41
N LEU A 57 -3.82 -10.69 -8.75
CA LEU A 57 -4.75 -10.62 -9.88
C LEU A 57 -4.05 -10.98 -11.20
N ASN A 58 -2.80 -10.58 -11.38
CA ASN A 58 -2.01 -10.91 -12.55
C ASN A 58 -1.67 -12.41 -12.65
N THR A 59 -1.82 -13.20 -11.59
CA THR A 59 -1.66 -14.67 -11.66
C THR A 59 -2.83 -15.37 -12.34
N PHE A 60 -4.00 -14.75 -12.39
CA PHE A 60 -5.15 -15.30 -13.11
C PHE A 60 -4.99 -15.07 -14.62
N SER A 61 -4.54 -16.07 -15.33
CA SER A 61 -4.38 -16.00 -16.80
C SER A 61 -5.70 -15.67 -17.51
N GLU A 62 -6.83 -16.06 -16.93
CA GLU A 62 -8.18 -15.82 -17.44
C GLU A 62 -8.51 -14.33 -17.51
N ILE A 63 -7.97 -13.49 -16.61
CA ILE A 63 -8.17 -12.02 -16.65
C ILE A 63 -7.57 -11.41 -17.93
N ARG A 64 -6.52 -12.04 -18.47
CA ARG A 64 -5.88 -11.62 -19.74
C ARG A 64 -6.47 -12.28 -20.96
N SER A 65 -7.46 -13.16 -20.80
CA SER A 65 -8.10 -13.85 -21.92
C SER A 65 -9.05 -12.92 -22.68
N ASN A 66 -9.27 -13.23 -23.95
CA ASN A 66 -10.26 -12.51 -24.75
C ASN A 66 -11.65 -12.71 -24.13
N GLY A 67 -12.34 -11.61 -23.86
CA GLY A 67 -13.70 -11.63 -23.34
C GLY A 67 -13.82 -11.41 -21.83
N VAL A 68 -12.72 -11.13 -21.13
CA VAL A 68 -12.72 -10.65 -19.75
C VAL A 68 -12.24 -9.20 -19.71
N PHE A 69 -13.02 -8.34 -19.09
CA PHE A 69 -12.71 -6.91 -18.91
C PHE A 69 -12.79 -6.57 -17.43
N VAL A 70 -11.75 -5.92 -16.92
CA VAL A 70 -11.70 -5.41 -15.55
C VAL A 70 -11.71 -3.90 -15.60
N VAL A 71 -12.65 -3.29 -14.92
CA VAL A 71 -12.81 -1.84 -14.80
C VAL A 71 -12.70 -1.46 -13.33
N SER A 72 -11.85 -0.51 -13.00
CA SER A 72 -11.66 -0.01 -11.64
C SER A 72 -11.70 1.50 -11.62
N GLY A 73 -12.15 2.07 -10.50
CA GLY A 73 -12.04 3.49 -10.24
C GLY A 73 -10.62 3.85 -9.80
N ALA A 74 -10.19 5.07 -10.14
CA ALA A 74 -8.90 5.61 -9.71
C ALA A 74 -8.90 6.15 -8.26
N GLY A 75 -10.06 6.13 -7.59
CA GLY A 75 -10.27 6.74 -6.27
C GLY A 75 -10.93 8.11 -6.37
N ASN A 76 -11.29 8.66 -5.23
CA ASN A 76 -11.98 9.96 -5.12
C ASN A 76 -11.08 11.06 -4.55
N GLU A 77 -9.82 10.75 -4.33
CA GLU A 77 -8.86 11.59 -3.61
C GLU A 77 -7.94 12.40 -4.54
N GLY A 78 -8.30 12.56 -5.82
CA GLY A 78 -7.48 13.26 -6.81
C GLY A 78 -7.22 14.75 -6.53
N ASN A 79 -7.99 15.34 -5.61
CA ASN A 79 -7.83 16.72 -5.13
C ASN A 79 -7.36 16.78 -3.67
N THR A 80 -6.80 15.71 -3.15
CA THR A 80 -6.29 15.62 -1.78
C THR A 80 -4.82 15.22 -1.81
N ASP A 81 -4.03 15.77 -0.89
CA ASP A 81 -2.59 15.49 -0.79
C ASP A 81 -2.34 14.25 0.09
N VAL A 82 -2.97 13.12 -0.26
CA VAL A 82 -2.89 11.86 0.52
C VAL A 82 -1.86 10.87 -0.03
N HIS A 83 -1.09 11.26 -1.04
CA HIS A 83 0.03 10.47 -1.53
C HIS A 83 1.22 11.36 -1.88
N TYR A 84 2.38 10.80 -1.80
CA TYR A 84 3.63 11.42 -2.18
C TYR A 84 4.37 10.50 -3.15
N GLU A 85 4.98 11.08 -4.15
CA GLU A 85 5.91 10.43 -5.06
C GLU A 85 7.19 11.26 -5.10
N GLY A 86 8.33 10.62 -4.96
CA GLY A 86 9.61 11.31 -4.87
C GLY A 86 10.75 10.43 -5.35
N SER A 87 11.94 11.02 -5.41
CA SER A 87 13.13 10.38 -5.93
C SER A 87 14.27 10.53 -4.93
N LEU A 88 14.91 9.43 -4.57
CA LEU A 88 16.04 9.39 -3.65
C LEU A 88 17.34 9.71 -4.39
N GLN A 89 18.12 10.66 -3.88
CA GLN A 89 19.25 11.22 -4.61
C GLN A 89 20.58 10.46 -4.39
N GLY A 90 20.76 9.76 -3.30
CA GLY A 90 22.00 9.03 -3.02
C GLY A 90 22.10 8.57 -1.58
N VAL A 91 23.01 7.63 -1.33
CA VAL A 91 23.13 6.93 -0.04
C VAL A 91 23.57 7.81 1.15
N ASP A 92 24.23 8.92 0.88
CA ASP A 92 24.68 9.86 1.94
C ASP A 92 23.71 11.03 2.18
N THR A 93 22.47 10.89 1.68
CA THR A 93 21.43 11.92 1.80
C THR A 93 20.26 11.42 2.63
N PHE A 94 19.31 12.30 2.87
CA PHE A 94 17.98 11.92 3.36
C PHE A 94 16.92 12.69 2.60
N GLN A 95 15.72 12.14 2.58
CA GLN A 95 14.54 12.78 2.00
C GLN A 95 13.47 12.90 3.10
N ASP A 96 13.05 14.14 3.36
CA ASP A 96 11.95 14.40 4.28
C ASP A 96 10.63 14.49 3.50
N VAL A 97 9.64 13.75 3.98
CA VAL A 97 8.24 13.84 3.54
C VAL A 97 7.44 14.46 4.69
N ILE A 98 6.91 15.63 4.45
CA ILE A 98 6.15 16.38 5.45
C ILE A 98 4.68 16.00 5.36
N LEU A 99 4.09 15.65 6.50
CA LEU A 99 2.69 15.31 6.65
C LEU A 99 1.99 16.32 7.55
N GLU A 100 0.97 16.97 7.05
CA GLU A 100 0.03 17.72 7.85
C GLU A 100 -1.09 16.78 8.31
N VAL A 101 -1.13 16.50 9.61
CA VAL A 101 -2.08 15.57 10.20
C VAL A 101 -3.17 16.37 10.93
N GLY A 102 -4.43 16.15 10.53
CA GLY A 102 -5.61 16.66 11.22
C GLY A 102 -6.09 15.74 12.33
N GLU A 103 -7.27 16.03 12.89
CA GLU A 103 -7.90 15.21 13.92
C GLU A 103 -8.24 13.82 13.40
N GLN A 104 -7.58 12.79 13.91
CA GLN A 104 -7.85 11.39 13.61
C GLN A 104 -7.32 10.46 14.69
N LYS A 105 -7.81 9.21 14.72
CA LYS A 105 -7.45 8.23 15.75
C LYS A 105 -6.17 7.47 15.43
N SER A 106 -5.86 7.30 14.16
CA SER A 106 -4.66 6.58 13.73
C SER A 106 -4.27 7.00 12.32
N LEU A 107 -3.01 6.79 12.01
CA LEU A 107 -2.47 6.98 10.67
C LEU A 107 -1.72 5.71 10.26
N ASP A 108 -2.07 5.18 9.10
CA ASP A 108 -1.36 4.09 8.44
C ASP A 108 -0.67 4.66 7.20
N ILE A 109 0.64 4.46 7.11
CA ILE A 109 1.47 4.92 6.00
C ILE A 109 2.15 3.70 5.39
N THR A 110 2.11 3.62 4.06
CA THR A 110 2.86 2.62 3.31
C THR A 110 3.89 3.32 2.43
N ILE A 111 5.14 2.91 2.55
CA ILE A 111 6.21 3.35 1.67
C ILE A 111 6.59 2.14 0.82
N ALA A 112 6.42 2.25 -0.49
CA ALA A 112 6.77 1.22 -1.45
C ALA A 112 7.84 1.75 -2.38
N LEU A 113 8.93 1.01 -2.53
CA LEU A 113 9.96 1.28 -3.52
C LEU A 113 9.60 0.58 -4.81
N ASN A 114 9.71 1.26 -5.92
CA ASN A 114 9.44 0.67 -7.25
C ASN A 114 10.58 -0.20 -7.77
N ASP A 115 11.70 -0.21 -7.07
CA ASP A 115 12.97 -0.76 -7.53
C ASP A 115 13.66 -1.60 -6.44
N PRO A 116 14.68 -2.39 -6.78
CA PRO A 116 15.48 -3.10 -5.79
C PRO A 116 16.29 -2.18 -4.84
N GLY A 117 16.02 -0.87 -4.83
CA GLY A 117 16.52 0.07 -3.83
C GLY A 117 16.15 -0.33 -2.40
N ARG A 118 16.88 0.23 -1.43
CA ARG A 118 16.65 0.02 0.00
C ARG A 118 16.67 1.35 0.73
N VAL A 119 15.81 1.45 1.72
CA VAL A 119 15.67 2.69 2.49
C VAL A 119 15.42 2.39 3.96
N GLY A 120 16.14 3.08 4.83
CA GLY A 120 15.81 3.17 6.24
C GLY A 120 14.79 4.29 6.47
N VAL A 121 14.11 4.27 7.61
CA VAL A 121 13.10 5.28 7.96
C VAL A 121 13.17 5.66 9.44
N GLU A 122 12.91 6.92 9.71
CA GLU A 122 12.51 7.42 11.02
C GLU A 122 11.32 8.38 10.86
N VAL A 123 10.52 8.50 11.91
CA VAL A 123 9.38 9.41 11.93
C VAL A 123 9.56 10.41 13.07
N ILE A 124 9.39 11.67 12.76
CA ILE A 124 9.56 12.79 13.70
C ILE A 124 8.19 13.35 14.01
N SER A 125 7.85 13.41 15.29
CA SER A 125 6.59 13.96 15.80
C SER A 125 6.53 15.48 15.75
N PRO A 126 5.37 16.11 15.95
CA PRO A 126 5.25 17.57 16.02
C PRO A 126 6.07 18.20 17.14
N SER A 127 6.30 17.51 18.25
CA SER A 127 7.15 17.97 19.35
C SER A 127 8.65 17.81 19.09
N GLY A 128 9.02 17.07 18.02
CA GLY A 128 10.40 16.77 17.68
C GLY A 128 10.93 15.45 18.27
N GLU A 129 10.07 14.62 18.90
CA GLU A 129 10.47 13.26 19.25
C GLU A 129 10.68 12.42 17.99
N ILE A 130 11.68 11.58 18.02
CA ILE A 130 12.09 10.76 16.87
C ILE A 130 11.82 9.30 17.20
N SER A 131 11.19 8.57 16.27
CA SER A 131 11.02 7.13 16.40
C SER A 131 12.36 6.40 16.40
N TYR A 132 12.32 5.13 16.71
CA TYR A 132 13.46 4.26 16.39
C TYR A 132 13.79 4.36 14.90
N LYS A 133 15.06 4.56 14.56
CA LYS A 133 15.51 4.52 13.17
C LYS A 133 15.55 3.07 12.72
N VAL A 134 14.68 2.73 11.79
CA VAL A 134 14.68 1.43 11.14
C VAL A 134 15.67 1.48 9.99
N GLU A 135 16.72 0.70 10.07
CA GLU A 135 17.69 0.54 9.00
C GLU A 135 17.30 -0.66 8.15
N TYR A 136 17.79 -0.69 6.91
CA TYR A 136 17.59 -1.86 6.06
C TYR A 136 18.10 -3.13 6.76
N ALA A 137 17.28 -4.16 6.72
CA ALA A 137 17.63 -5.50 7.16
C ALA A 137 17.17 -6.55 6.13
N PRO A 138 17.91 -7.64 5.95
CA PRO A 138 17.60 -8.66 4.94
C PRO A 138 16.40 -9.55 5.32
N ASP A 139 15.76 -9.30 6.44
CA ASP A 139 14.60 -10.05 6.96
C ASP A 139 13.45 -9.09 7.29
N ASN A 140 12.28 -9.69 7.56
CA ASN A 140 11.14 -8.91 8.04
C ASN A 140 11.38 -8.49 9.48
N GLU A 141 11.37 -7.19 9.74
CA GLU A 141 11.55 -6.64 11.06
C GLU A 141 10.34 -5.81 11.49
N GLN A 142 10.12 -5.78 12.81
CA GLN A 142 9.06 -5.01 13.43
C GLN A 142 9.64 -4.26 14.62
N TYR A 143 9.38 -2.96 14.65
CA TYR A 143 9.79 -2.05 15.71
C TYR A 143 8.56 -1.38 16.30
N GLU A 144 8.51 -1.34 17.62
CA GLU A 144 7.42 -0.71 18.37
C GLU A 144 7.99 0.33 19.33
N GLY A 145 7.24 1.40 19.56
CA GLY A 145 7.61 2.44 20.48
C GLY A 145 6.45 3.39 20.74
N GLU A 146 6.75 4.48 21.44
CA GLU A 146 5.78 5.50 21.82
C GLU A 146 6.42 6.89 21.74
N TYR A 147 5.69 7.84 21.19
CA TYR A 147 6.00 9.26 21.32
C TYR A 147 5.43 9.75 22.64
N ASN A 148 6.30 9.95 23.63
CA ASN A 148 5.87 10.24 25.00
C ASN A 148 5.17 11.58 25.13
N LEU A 149 5.56 12.59 24.35
CA LEU A 149 4.95 13.92 24.40
C LEU A 149 3.58 13.96 23.71
N GLU A 150 3.37 13.12 22.71
CA GLU A 150 2.11 12.96 22.01
C GLU A 150 1.22 11.87 22.61
N ASP A 151 1.73 11.02 23.51
CA ASP A 151 1.01 9.84 24.00
C ASP A 151 0.48 8.99 22.82
N SER A 152 1.38 8.73 21.87
CA SER A 152 1.05 8.08 20.58
C SER A 152 1.93 6.87 20.32
N PRO A 153 1.42 5.65 20.57
CA PRO A 153 2.14 4.42 20.21
C PRO A 153 2.34 4.30 18.71
N TYR A 154 3.48 3.75 18.31
CA TYR A 154 3.76 3.48 16.91
C TYR A 154 4.32 2.07 16.67
N GLU A 155 4.11 1.59 15.47
CA GLU A 155 4.68 0.36 14.94
C GLU A 155 5.27 0.65 13.55
N ILE A 156 6.50 0.21 13.30
CA ILE A 156 7.15 0.27 11.99
C ILE A 156 7.52 -1.15 11.60
N ARG A 157 7.06 -1.60 10.45
CA ARG A 157 7.41 -2.90 9.86
C ARG A 157 8.20 -2.69 8.59
N LEU A 158 9.34 -3.33 8.50
CA LEU A 158 10.10 -3.48 7.28
C LEU A 158 9.86 -4.89 6.72
N ILE A 159 9.46 -4.97 5.48
CA ILE A 159 9.20 -6.24 4.78
C ILE A 159 10.11 -6.28 3.55
N TYR A 160 11.09 -7.19 3.59
CA TYR A 160 11.99 -7.42 2.46
C TYR A 160 12.52 -8.86 2.41
N PRO A 161 12.59 -9.48 1.25
CA PRO A 161 11.86 -9.08 0.04
C PRO A 161 10.37 -9.33 0.21
N TRP A 162 9.56 -8.44 -0.30
CA TRP A 162 8.15 -8.72 -0.40
C TRP A 162 7.94 -9.89 -1.38
N LEU A 163 7.36 -10.98 -0.92
CA LEU A 163 7.33 -12.27 -1.62
C LEU A 163 6.79 -12.22 -3.06
N LEU A 164 5.98 -11.25 -3.38
CA LEU A 164 5.31 -11.17 -4.69
C LEU A 164 5.94 -10.15 -5.64
N SER A 165 6.62 -9.13 -5.13
CA SER A 165 7.26 -8.09 -5.95
C SER A 165 8.78 -8.14 -5.90
N GLY A 166 9.36 -8.71 -4.85
CA GLY A 166 10.79 -8.64 -4.57
C GLY A 166 11.25 -7.29 -4.02
N ASN A 167 10.35 -6.32 -3.90
CA ASN A 167 10.65 -4.97 -3.45
C ASN A 167 10.66 -4.88 -1.92
N GLU A 168 11.11 -3.74 -1.40
CA GLU A 168 10.94 -3.37 0.00
C GLU A 168 9.63 -2.63 0.19
N GLU A 169 8.94 -2.92 1.30
CA GLU A 169 7.77 -2.20 1.75
C GLU A 169 7.92 -1.87 3.24
N LEU A 170 7.74 -0.61 3.57
CA LEU A 170 7.70 -0.12 4.94
C LEU A 170 6.26 0.22 5.31
N LEU A 171 5.79 -0.34 6.40
CA LEU A 171 4.47 -0.08 6.96
C LEU A 171 4.64 0.65 8.29
N ILE A 172 4.10 1.85 8.39
CA ILE A 172 4.14 2.67 9.61
C ILE A 172 2.72 2.84 10.09
N ARG A 173 2.46 2.51 11.34
CA ARG A 173 1.20 2.75 12.03
C ARG A 173 1.44 3.60 13.25
N ILE A 174 0.67 4.68 13.42
CA ILE A 174 0.67 5.52 14.62
C ILE A 174 -0.75 5.54 15.17
N ILE A 175 -0.91 5.18 16.42
CA ILE A 175 -2.21 5.11 17.12
C ILE A 175 -2.36 6.38 17.97
N ASP A 176 -3.59 6.86 18.13
CA ASP A 176 -3.93 8.08 18.85
C ASP A 176 -3.09 9.30 18.44
N ILE A 177 -2.79 9.36 17.13
CA ILE A 177 -1.93 10.38 16.54
C ILE A 177 -2.48 11.79 16.79
N LYS A 178 -1.60 12.69 17.17
CA LYS A 178 -1.99 14.09 17.43
C LYS A 178 -1.90 14.93 16.16
N PRO A 179 -2.80 15.90 16.00
CA PRO A 179 -2.72 16.87 14.92
C PRO A 179 -1.42 17.66 14.95
N GLY A 180 -0.89 17.95 13.78
CA GLY A 180 0.34 18.73 13.64
C GLY A 180 1.16 18.31 12.43
N ILE A 181 2.38 18.81 12.38
CA ILE A 181 3.32 18.50 11.32
C ILE A 181 4.19 17.31 11.74
N TRP A 182 4.02 16.21 11.04
CA TRP A 182 4.84 15.02 11.17
C TRP A 182 5.83 14.93 10.02
N THR A 183 6.99 14.38 10.24
CA THR A 183 8.00 14.22 9.18
C THR A 183 8.40 12.75 9.08
N ILE A 184 8.30 12.18 7.90
CA ILE A 184 8.91 10.88 7.58
C ILE A 184 10.25 11.17 6.93
N ARG A 185 11.32 10.71 7.54
CA ARG A 185 12.67 10.84 7.01
C ARG A 185 13.15 9.52 6.46
N LEU A 186 13.46 9.52 5.18
CA LEU A 186 13.94 8.36 4.44
C LEU A 186 15.44 8.45 4.24
N TYR A 187 16.14 7.38 4.53
CA TYR A 187 17.59 7.25 4.38
C TYR A 187 17.88 6.22 3.31
N PRO A 188 18.30 6.64 2.11
CA PRO A 188 18.69 5.71 1.07
C PRO A 188 19.89 4.87 1.51
N ASP A 189 19.74 3.55 1.48
CA ASP A 189 20.82 2.60 1.78
C ASP A 189 21.38 2.00 0.48
N ILE A 190 20.50 1.60 -0.43
CA ILE A 190 20.84 1.17 -1.78
C ILE A 190 19.96 1.95 -2.77
N VAL A 191 20.58 2.69 -3.66
CA VAL A 191 19.90 3.43 -4.73
C VAL A 191 20.33 2.89 -6.08
N ILE A 192 19.36 2.38 -6.84
CA ILE A 192 19.61 1.90 -8.21
C ILE A 192 18.98 2.86 -9.23
N THR A 193 17.69 3.14 -9.15
CA THR A 193 17.02 4.15 -9.99
C THR A 193 16.66 5.40 -9.20
N GLY A 194 16.45 5.28 -7.90
CA GLY A 194 16.07 6.39 -7.01
C GLY A 194 14.58 6.71 -6.98
N GLU A 195 13.74 5.88 -7.61
CA GLU A 195 12.27 6.04 -7.64
C GLU A 195 11.56 5.28 -6.52
#